data_fe8419daa4fa1aa0aaef9a66db0b176d
#
_entry.id   fe8419daa4fa1aa0aaef9a66db0b176d
#
_cell.length_a   1.000
_cell.length_b   1.000
_cell.length_c   1.000
_cell.angle_alpha   90.00
_cell.angle_beta   90.00
_cell.angle_gamma   90.00
#
_symmetry.space_group_name_H-M   'P 1'
#
loop_
_entity.id
_entity.type
_entity.pdbx_description
1 polymer ?
#
loop_
_entity_poly.entity_id
_entity_poly.type
_entity_poly.pdbx_seq_one_letter_code
_entity_poly.pdbx_strand_id
1 'polypeptide(L)'
;MNEEILINFTPQETRVALISQGEVQELLIERAQNRGYVGNVYLGKVNRVLPGMQSAFVDIGLDKSAFIHVADIHPSQDTPIEKLIFDGQTLLVQVLKDPLGSKGARLTTHISIPGRNLVYLPVDKKDGQIGISQKITEEKDREELKNRVRMLLPPSFQGSLIVRTSAAEVTSAELEEDLHFLQLSWQKIHQQSQKLPTPALLHQDL
;
A
#
# COMPACT_ATOMS: atom_id res chain seq x y z
N MET A 1 -2.89 34.10 5.30
CA MET A 1 -2.07 33.77 4.12
C MET A 1 -3.02 33.09 3.16
N ASN A 2 -3.14 33.59 1.91
CA ASN A 2 -3.95 32.90 0.89
C ASN A 2 -3.07 31.87 0.21
N GLU A 3 -3.38 30.60 0.43
CA GLU A 3 -2.79 29.49 -0.31
C GLU A 3 -3.85 28.96 -1.29
N GLU A 4 -3.43 28.70 -2.51
CA GLU A 4 -4.29 28.21 -3.58
C GLU A 4 -3.64 26.97 -4.19
N ILE A 5 -4.48 25.96 -4.52
CA ILE A 5 -4.05 24.80 -5.26
C ILE A 5 -4.71 24.85 -6.64
N LEU A 6 -3.90 24.96 -7.67
CA LEU A 6 -4.37 24.88 -9.06
C LEU A 6 -4.12 23.48 -9.62
N ILE A 7 -5.17 22.84 -10.11
CA ILE A 7 -5.10 21.50 -10.68
C ILE A 7 -5.48 21.58 -12.16
N ASN A 8 -4.57 21.16 -13.03
CA ASN A 8 -4.83 20.95 -14.44
C ASN A 8 -4.72 19.44 -14.73
N PHE A 9 -5.85 18.85 -15.13
CA PHE A 9 -5.95 17.41 -15.39
C PHE A 9 -6.23 17.15 -16.87
N THR A 10 -5.42 16.29 -17.47
CA THR A 10 -5.68 15.66 -18.76
C THR A 10 -5.46 14.16 -18.66
N PRO A 11 -6.00 13.32 -19.58
CA PRO A 11 -5.73 11.89 -19.56
C PRO A 11 -4.24 11.50 -19.64
N GLN A 12 -3.39 12.41 -20.20
CA GLN A 12 -1.97 12.18 -20.40
C GLN A 12 -1.11 12.73 -19.29
N GLU A 13 -1.56 13.78 -18.60
CA GLU A 13 -0.75 14.49 -17.62
C GLU A 13 -1.62 15.20 -16.59
N THR A 14 -1.24 15.11 -15.31
CA THR A 14 -1.79 15.92 -14.23
C THR A 14 -0.73 16.91 -13.76
N ARG A 15 -1.08 18.19 -13.65
CA ARG A 15 -0.23 19.24 -13.08
C ARG A 15 -0.93 19.83 -11.87
N VAL A 16 -0.21 19.94 -10.77
CA VAL A 16 -0.70 20.56 -9.52
C VAL A 16 0.30 21.63 -9.12
N ALA A 17 -0.17 22.86 -8.98
CA ALA A 17 0.64 23.97 -8.49
C ALA A 17 0.12 24.44 -7.12
N LEU A 18 1.02 24.55 -6.15
CA LEU A 18 0.77 25.21 -4.88
C LEU A 18 1.22 26.67 -5.02
N ILE A 19 0.30 27.60 -4.80
CA ILE A 19 0.53 29.03 -4.89
C ILE A 19 0.37 29.63 -3.51
N SER A 20 1.35 30.42 -3.08
CA SER A 20 1.27 31.22 -1.86
C SER A 20 1.64 32.67 -2.19
N GLN A 21 0.79 33.61 -1.77
CA GLN A 21 0.98 35.06 -2.02
C GLN A 21 1.13 35.43 -3.51
N GLY A 22 0.50 34.66 -4.42
CA GLY A 22 0.55 34.89 -5.86
C GLY A 22 1.79 34.31 -6.57
N GLU A 23 2.68 33.62 -5.85
CA GLU A 23 3.86 32.95 -6.39
C GLU A 23 3.74 31.43 -6.30
N VAL A 24 4.18 30.72 -7.34
CA VAL A 24 4.23 29.25 -7.36
C VAL A 24 5.32 28.78 -6.41
N GLN A 25 4.92 28.08 -5.35
CA GLN A 25 5.84 27.49 -4.36
C GLN A 25 6.26 26.08 -4.76
N GLU A 26 5.34 25.31 -5.31
CA GLU A 26 5.61 23.94 -5.72
C GLU A 26 4.84 23.61 -7.00
N LEU A 27 5.45 22.84 -7.89
CA LEU A 27 4.83 22.35 -9.11
C LEU A 27 5.06 20.84 -9.20
N LEU A 28 3.98 20.08 -9.13
CA LEU A 28 3.97 18.64 -9.32
C LEU A 28 3.44 18.32 -10.71
N ILE A 29 4.15 17.47 -11.45
CA ILE A 29 3.74 17.02 -12.78
C ILE A 29 3.82 15.51 -12.82
N GLU A 30 2.68 14.85 -13.02
CA GLU A 30 2.59 13.42 -13.23
C GLU A 30 2.12 13.10 -14.63
N ARG A 31 2.87 12.27 -15.35
CA ARG A 31 2.54 11.83 -16.71
C ARG A 31 2.10 10.37 -16.73
N ALA A 32 0.99 10.08 -17.39
CA ALA A 32 0.44 8.73 -17.48
C ALA A 32 1.45 7.70 -18.04
N GLN A 33 2.35 8.13 -18.95
CA GLN A 33 3.40 7.28 -19.50
C GLN A 33 4.54 6.96 -18.53
N ASN A 34 4.71 7.75 -17.47
CA ASN A 34 5.78 7.62 -16.49
C ASN A 34 5.25 7.16 -15.11
N ARG A 35 3.99 6.75 -15.02
CA ARG A 35 3.43 6.19 -13.79
C ARG A 35 4.21 4.96 -13.39
N GLY A 36 4.68 4.96 -12.13
CA GLY A 36 5.24 3.79 -11.48
C GLY A 36 4.17 2.75 -11.15
N TYR A 37 4.63 1.61 -10.72
CA TYR A 37 3.78 0.52 -10.23
C TYR A 37 3.83 0.38 -8.71
N VAL A 38 4.72 1.11 -8.03
CA VAL A 38 4.87 1.07 -6.56
C VAL A 38 3.51 1.35 -5.90
N GLY A 39 3.15 0.52 -4.91
CA GLY A 39 1.86 0.58 -4.22
C GLY A 39 0.73 -0.19 -4.91
N ASN A 40 0.80 -0.43 -6.22
CA ASN A 40 -0.21 -1.20 -6.94
C ASN A 40 -0.32 -2.63 -6.41
N VAL A 41 -1.56 -3.11 -6.29
CA VAL A 41 -1.87 -4.47 -5.83
C VAL A 41 -2.34 -5.32 -7.00
N TYR A 42 -1.75 -6.49 -7.16
CA TYR A 42 -2.03 -7.45 -8.23
C TYR A 42 -2.43 -8.81 -7.68
N LEU A 43 -3.22 -9.52 -8.46
CA LEU A 43 -3.36 -10.96 -8.37
C LEU A 43 -2.32 -11.57 -9.31
N GLY A 44 -1.21 -12.08 -8.77
CA GLY A 44 -0.11 -12.61 -9.54
C GLY A 44 -0.10 -14.14 -9.58
N LYS A 45 0.58 -14.72 -10.57
CA LYS A 45 0.81 -16.17 -10.69
C LYS A 45 2.28 -16.47 -10.52
N VAL A 46 2.62 -17.37 -9.62
CA VAL A 46 4.00 -17.85 -9.43
C VAL A 46 4.44 -18.62 -10.68
N ASN A 47 5.43 -18.09 -11.40
CA ASN A 47 6.00 -18.74 -12.57
C ASN A 47 7.02 -19.80 -12.19
N ARG A 48 7.90 -19.46 -11.24
CA ARG A 48 8.96 -20.35 -10.79
C ARG A 48 9.48 -19.99 -9.42
N VAL A 49 9.59 -20.99 -8.53
CA VAL A 49 10.26 -20.87 -7.24
C VAL A 49 11.73 -21.25 -7.40
N LEU A 50 12.61 -20.49 -6.75
CA LEU A 50 14.06 -20.61 -6.77
C LEU A 50 14.57 -20.83 -5.34
N PRO A 51 14.57 -22.07 -4.81
CA PRO A 51 14.93 -22.36 -3.42
C PRO A 51 16.35 -21.89 -3.07
N GLY A 52 17.31 -22.07 -3.97
CA GLY A 52 18.71 -21.65 -3.75
C GLY A 52 18.90 -20.13 -3.56
N MET A 53 17.94 -19.32 -4.01
CA MET A 53 17.93 -17.86 -3.84
C MET A 53 16.85 -17.38 -2.85
N GLN A 54 16.12 -18.31 -2.26
CA GLN A 54 14.96 -18.02 -1.40
C GLN A 54 14.00 -16.99 -2.00
N SER A 55 13.67 -17.16 -3.28
CA SER A 55 12.96 -16.19 -4.10
C SER A 55 12.06 -16.88 -5.13
N ALA A 56 11.14 -16.14 -5.73
CA ALA A 56 10.33 -16.62 -6.83
C ALA A 56 10.10 -15.53 -7.88
N PHE A 57 9.87 -15.95 -9.12
CA PHE A 57 9.34 -15.11 -10.19
C PHE A 57 7.82 -15.22 -10.21
N VAL A 58 7.16 -14.06 -10.35
CA VAL A 58 5.70 -13.94 -10.33
C VAL A 58 5.27 -13.13 -11.56
N ASP A 59 4.34 -13.67 -12.32
CA ASP A 59 3.66 -12.95 -13.38
C ASP A 59 2.56 -12.08 -12.79
N ILE A 60 2.62 -10.77 -13.02
CA ILE A 60 1.60 -9.79 -12.64
C ILE A 60 0.99 -9.07 -13.85
N GLY A 61 1.23 -9.58 -15.07
CA GLY A 61 0.72 -9.02 -16.32
C GLY A 61 1.57 -7.89 -16.91
N LEU A 62 2.81 -7.72 -16.44
CA LEU A 62 3.78 -6.80 -17.02
C LEU A 62 4.73 -7.55 -17.97
N ASP A 63 5.43 -6.82 -18.86
CA ASP A 63 6.38 -7.38 -19.84
C ASP A 63 7.47 -8.24 -19.19
N LYS A 64 7.85 -7.91 -17.95
CA LYS A 64 8.87 -8.66 -17.21
C LYS A 64 8.25 -9.30 -15.97
N SER A 65 8.59 -10.59 -15.75
CA SER A 65 8.23 -11.27 -14.51
C SER A 65 8.75 -10.49 -13.31
N ALA A 66 7.87 -10.26 -12.35
CA ALA A 66 8.22 -9.63 -11.10
C ALA A 66 8.92 -10.63 -10.16
N PHE A 67 9.53 -10.15 -9.11
CA PHE A 67 10.36 -10.90 -8.18
C PHE A 67 9.87 -10.73 -6.75
N ILE A 68 9.77 -11.84 -6.01
CA ILE A 68 9.47 -11.85 -4.59
C ILE A 68 10.55 -12.63 -3.83
N HIS A 69 11.02 -12.09 -2.70
CA HIS A 69 11.95 -12.77 -1.81
C HIS A 69 11.20 -13.33 -0.59
N VAL A 70 11.68 -14.39 0.01
CA VAL A 70 11.05 -15.05 1.17
C VAL A 70 10.75 -14.07 2.32
N ALA A 71 11.62 -13.10 2.55
CA ALA A 71 11.42 -12.08 3.58
C ALA A 71 10.23 -11.14 3.30
N ASP A 72 9.76 -11.07 2.05
CA ASP A 72 8.62 -10.25 1.64
C ASP A 72 7.31 -11.07 1.58
N ILE A 73 7.33 -12.35 2.02
CA ILE A 73 6.17 -13.24 2.08
C ILE A 73 5.69 -13.35 3.53
N HIS A 74 4.40 -13.18 3.74
CA HIS A 74 3.77 -13.36 5.05
C HIS A 74 3.08 -14.71 5.18
N PRO A 75 3.26 -15.46 6.30
CA PRO A 75 4.30 -15.34 7.33
C PRO A 75 5.60 -16.01 6.88
N SER A 76 6.72 -15.32 7.01
CA SER A 76 8.03 -15.85 6.55
C SER A 76 8.84 -16.57 7.63
N GLN A 77 8.61 -16.31 8.89
CA GLN A 77 9.30 -16.83 10.10
C GLN A 77 10.24 -18.03 9.86
N ASP A 78 11.45 -17.80 9.35
CA ASP A 78 12.50 -18.79 9.07
C ASP A 78 12.06 -20.02 8.23
N THR A 79 10.93 -19.88 7.51
CA THR A 79 10.40 -20.95 6.67
C THR A 79 10.97 -20.82 5.26
N PRO A 80 11.62 -21.87 4.70
CA PRO A 80 12.09 -21.86 3.31
C PRO A 80 10.97 -21.58 2.31
N ILE A 81 11.29 -20.84 1.23
CA ILE A 81 10.28 -20.36 0.26
C ILE A 81 9.46 -21.48 -0.37
N GLU A 82 10.07 -22.64 -0.63
CA GLU A 82 9.41 -23.81 -1.21
C GLU A 82 8.35 -24.46 -0.30
N LYS A 83 8.30 -24.06 0.98
CA LYS A 83 7.23 -24.44 1.92
C LYS A 83 6.14 -23.39 2.02
N LEU A 84 6.38 -22.18 1.52
CA LEU A 84 5.42 -21.06 1.56
C LEU A 84 4.63 -20.94 0.26
N ILE A 85 5.29 -21.15 -0.87
CA ILE A 85 4.69 -20.98 -2.21
C ILE A 85 5.20 -22.05 -3.17
N PHE A 86 4.43 -22.31 -4.24
CA PHE A 86 4.76 -23.29 -5.29
C PHE A 86 4.45 -22.77 -6.69
N ASP A 87 5.07 -23.37 -7.69
CA ASP A 87 4.90 -23.01 -9.09
C ASP A 87 3.41 -23.13 -9.51
N GLY A 88 2.89 -22.10 -10.18
CA GLY A 88 1.49 -22.03 -10.61
C GLY A 88 0.53 -21.46 -9.56
N GLN A 89 0.95 -21.24 -8.32
CA GLN A 89 0.11 -20.69 -7.27
C GLN A 89 -0.29 -19.23 -7.58
N THR A 90 -1.52 -18.89 -7.24
CA THR A 90 -2.01 -17.52 -7.27
C THR A 90 -1.66 -16.79 -5.95
N LEU A 91 -1.10 -15.61 -6.04
CA LEU A 91 -0.73 -14.76 -4.90
C LEU A 91 -1.32 -13.36 -5.03
N LEU A 92 -1.82 -12.83 -3.92
CA LEU A 92 -2.10 -11.41 -3.78
C LEU A 92 -0.79 -10.69 -3.40
N VAL A 93 -0.34 -9.77 -4.23
CA VAL A 93 0.96 -9.12 -4.10
C VAL A 93 0.88 -7.62 -4.33
N GLN A 94 1.75 -6.86 -3.68
CA GLN A 94 1.92 -5.43 -3.87
C GLN A 94 3.32 -5.12 -4.40
N VAL A 95 3.44 -4.13 -5.27
CA VAL A 95 4.73 -3.69 -5.79
C VAL A 95 5.43 -2.82 -4.76
N LEU A 96 6.63 -3.23 -4.34
CA LEU A 96 7.53 -2.46 -3.45
C LEU A 96 8.48 -1.54 -4.20
N LYS A 97 8.93 -1.99 -5.39
CA LYS A 97 9.86 -1.21 -6.24
C LYS A 97 9.53 -1.47 -7.69
N ASP A 98 9.59 -0.40 -8.47
CA ASP A 98 9.41 -0.45 -9.92
C ASP A 98 10.47 -1.31 -10.63
N PRO A 99 10.15 -1.82 -11.82
CA PRO A 99 11.12 -2.46 -12.69
C PRO A 99 12.29 -1.50 -12.96
N LEU A 100 13.52 -2.02 -12.91
CA LEU A 100 14.72 -1.23 -13.19
C LEU A 100 15.65 -1.96 -14.16
N GLY A 101 15.93 -1.37 -15.31
CA GLY A 101 16.78 -1.95 -16.35
C GLY A 101 16.25 -3.32 -16.80
N SER A 102 17.02 -4.39 -16.61
CA SER A 102 16.63 -5.76 -16.96
C SER A 102 15.82 -6.46 -15.86
N LYS A 103 15.70 -5.87 -14.66
CA LYS A 103 15.03 -6.50 -13.51
C LYS A 103 13.54 -6.16 -13.51
N GLY A 104 12.69 -7.15 -13.21
CA GLY A 104 11.27 -6.96 -12.95
C GLY A 104 10.97 -6.24 -11.63
N ALA A 105 9.71 -5.90 -11.41
CA ALA A 105 9.25 -5.28 -10.17
C ALA A 105 9.54 -6.15 -8.95
N ARG A 106 9.83 -5.55 -7.79
CA ARG A 106 9.91 -6.27 -6.51
C ARG A 106 8.56 -6.28 -5.83
N LEU A 107 8.15 -7.43 -5.37
CA LEU A 107 6.84 -7.67 -4.77
C LEU A 107 6.94 -8.00 -3.28
N THR A 108 5.80 -7.82 -2.60
CA THR A 108 5.54 -8.32 -1.24
C THR A 108 4.12 -8.85 -1.12
N THR A 109 3.89 -9.77 -0.19
CA THR A 109 2.53 -10.14 0.27
C THR A 109 2.09 -9.34 1.51
N HIS A 110 2.95 -8.51 2.08
CA HIS A 110 2.60 -7.57 3.13
C HIS A 110 1.87 -6.36 2.53
N ILE A 111 0.57 -6.54 2.25
CA ILE A 111 -0.23 -5.46 1.65
C ILE A 111 -0.39 -4.31 2.63
N SER A 112 -0.13 -3.10 2.15
CA SER A 112 -0.34 -1.86 2.88
C SER A 112 -1.16 -0.88 2.03
N ILE A 113 -2.24 -0.36 2.59
CA ILE A 113 -3.12 0.60 1.91
C ILE A 113 -2.97 1.94 2.63
N PRO A 114 -2.30 2.94 2.00
CA PRO A 114 -2.12 4.24 2.60
C PRO A 114 -3.40 5.08 2.49
N GLY A 115 -3.85 5.62 3.61
CA GLY A 115 -4.81 6.70 3.70
C GLY A 115 -4.11 8.03 3.97
N ARG A 116 -4.90 9.07 4.24
CA ARG A 116 -4.39 10.39 4.57
C ARG A 116 -3.70 10.41 5.94
N ASN A 117 -4.36 9.84 6.95
CA ASN A 117 -3.93 9.86 8.34
C ASN A 117 -3.53 8.48 8.89
N LEU A 118 -3.97 7.42 8.22
CA LEU A 118 -3.77 6.04 8.61
C LEU A 118 -3.14 5.24 7.46
N VAL A 119 -2.46 4.15 7.80
CA VAL A 119 -2.09 3.09 6.85
C VAL A 119 -2.71 1.79 7.35
N TYR A 120 -3.45 1.10 6.50
CA TYR A 120 -4.08 -0.17 6.83
C TYR A 120 -3.25 -1.35 6.32
N LEU A 121 -3.03 -2.33 7.18
CA LEU A 121 -2.29 -3.57 6.94
C LEU A 121 -3.24 -4.76 7.10
N PRO A 122 -4.04 -5.09 6.07
CA PRO A 122 -5.16 -6.03 6.19
C PRO A 122 -4.74 -7.48 6.39
N VAL A 123 -3.51 -7.84 6.02
CA VAL A 123 -2.98 -9.23 6.05
C VAL A 123 -2.17 -9.50 7.30
N ASP A 124 -1.96 -8.49 8.15
CA ASP A 124 -1.24 -8.66 9.41
C ASP A 124 -2.09 -9.49 10.39
N LYS A 125 -1.50 -10.53 10.96
CA LYS A 125 -2.18 -11.43 11.91
C LYS A 125 -2.39 -10.83 13.32
N LYS A 126 -1.97 -9.59 13.52
CA LYS A 126 -2.11 -8.90 14.80
C LYS A 126 -3.35 -8.00 14.77
N ASP A 127 -4.52 -8.63 14.72
CA ASP A 127 -5.79 -7.93 14.64
C ASP A 127 -5.93 -6.84 15.70
N GLY A 128 -6.30 -5.63 15.24
CA GLY A 128 -6.46 -4.46 16.09
C GLY A 128 -5.17 -3.86 16.64
N GLN A 129 -3.98 -4.30 16.20
CA GLN A 129 -2.73 -3.65 16.57
C GLN A 129 -2.63 -2.27 15.92
N ILE A 130 -2.26 -1.28 16.74
CA ILE A 130 -2.08 0.11 16.30
C ILE A 130 -0.62 0.49 16.51
N GLY A 131 0.10 0.70 15.41
CA GLY A 131 1.42 1.32 15.37
C GLY A 131 1.30 2.83 15.26
N ILE A 132 2.28 3.57 15.78
CA ILE A 132 2.37 5.03 15.66
C ILE A 132 3.64 5.37 14.91
N SER A 133 3.55 6.31 13.97
CA SER A 133 4.71 6.80 13.21
C SER A 133 5.88 7.14 14.15
N GLN A 134 7.08 6.73 13.79
CA GLN A 134 8.30 7.04 14.55
C GLN A 134 8.63 8.54 14.57
N LYS A 135 8.03 9.32 13.68
CA LYS A 135 8.18 10.78 13.65
C LYS A 135 7.40 11.48 14.76
N ILE A 136 6.46 10.81 15.41
CA ILE A 136 5.77 11.30 16.61
C ILE A 136 6.58 10.82 17.81
N THR A 137 7.32 11.70 18.42
CA THR A 137 8.33 11.37 19.45
C THR A 137 7.79 11.43 20.88
N GLU A 138 6.82 12.31 21.14
CA GLU A 138 6.25 12.50 22.47
C GLU A 138 5.37 11.32 22.86
N GLU A 139 5.70 10.65 23.96
CA GLU A 139 4.99 9.44 24.40
C GLU A 139 3.51 9.73 24.75
N LYS A 140 3.24 10.91 25.30
CA LYS A 140 1.87 11.34 25.60
C LYS A 140 1.01 11.41 24.32
N ASP A 141 1.53 12.01 23.27
CA ASP A 141 0.82 12.17 22.00
C ASP A 141 0.60 10.80 21.33
N ARG A 142 1.60 9.91 21.43
CA ARG A 142 1.52 8.54 20.93
C ARG A 142 0.39 7.75 21.61
N GLU A 143 0.31 7.79 22.93
CA GLU A 143 -0.74 7.09 23.67
C GLU A 143 -2.12 7.71 23.44
N GLU A 144 -2.21 9.04 23.35
CA GLU A 144 -3.46 9.72 23.03
C GLU A 144 -3.99 9.32 21.65
N LEU A 145 -3.16 9.40 20.62
CA LEU A 145 -3.52 9.00 19.25
C LEU A 145 -3.91 7.53 19.16
N LYS A 146 -3.16 6.66 19.84
CA LYS A 146 -3.44 5.23 19.88
C LYS A 146 -4.80 4.94 20.53
N ASN A 147 -5.14 5.64 21.60
CA ASN A 147 -6.42 5.49 22.27
C ASN A 147 -7.57 6.05 21.42
N ARG A 148 -7.38 7.20 20.76
CA ARG A 148 -8.37 7.75 19.82
C ARG A 148 -8.70 6.77 18.70
N VAL A 149 -7.68 6.23 18.04
CA VAL A 149 -7.88 5.26 16.94
C VAL A 149 -8.49 3.97 17.47
N ARG A 150 -8.08 3.48 18.65
CA ARG A 150 -8.66 2.26 19.27
C ARG A 150 -10.16 2.37 19.52
N MET A 151 -10.66 3.55 19.91
CA MET A 151 -12.08 3.78 20.12
C MET A 151 -12.90 3.74 18.82
N LEU A 152 -12.28 3.94 17.68
CA LEU A 152 -12.93 3.88 16.37
C LEU A 152 -12.98 2.47 15.78
N LEU A 153 -12.17 1.53 16.29
CA LEU A 153 -12.11 0.18 15.75
C LEU A 153 -13.30 -0.67 16.24
N PRO A 154 -14.03 -1.30 15.30
CA PRO A 154 -15.04 -2.28 15.70
C PRO A 154 -14.38 -3.53 16.27
N PRO A 155 -15.06 -4.28 17.16
CA PRO A 155 -14.52 -5.51 17.77
C PRO A 155 -14.12 -6.58 16.74
N SER A 156 -14.70 -6.53 15.54
CA SER A 156 -14.43 -7.45 14.42
C SER A 156 -13.34 -6.96 13.48
N PHE A 157 -12.61 -5.90 13.84
CA PHE A 157 -11.57 -5.35 12.98
C PHE A 157 -10.43 -6.35 12.78
N GLN A 158 -10.11 -6.63 11.53
CA GLN A 158 -9.01 -7.51 11.13
C GLN A 158 -7.83 -6.72 10.60
N GLY A 159 -6.61 -7.25 10.81
CA GLY A 159 -5.38 -6.58 10.43
C GLY A 159 -4.93 -5.53 11.44
N SER A 160 -3.98 -4.70 11.05
CA SER A 160 -3.39 -3.65 11.88
C SER A 160 -3.38 -2.29 11.20
N LEU A 161 -3.14 -1.24 11.97
CA LEU A 161 -3.07 0.14 11.50
C LEU A 161 -1.74 0.79 11.90
N ILE A 162 -1.26 1.72 11.06
CA ILE A 162 -0.20 2.65 11.43
C ILE A 162 -0.76 4.07 11.34
N VAL A 163 -0.64 4.82 12.44
CA VAL A 163 -1.03 6.22 12.52
C VAL A 163 0.08 7.09 11.97
N ARG A 164 -0.23 7.93 10.99
CA ARG A 164 0.71 8.86 10.35
C ARG A 164 0.86 10.15 11.17
N THR A 165 1.87 10.95 10.87
CA THR A 165 2.11 12.25 11.53
C THR A 165 0.97 13.24 11.32
N SER A 166 0.30 13.21 10.16
CA SER A 166 -0.86 14.04 9.86
C SER A 166 -2.07 13.81 10.79
N ALA A 167 -2.12 12.65 11.47
CA ALA A 167 -3.20 12.33 12.39
C ALA A 167 -3.20 13.17 13.70
N ALA A 168 -2.09 13.84 14.01
CA ALA A 168 -1.95 14.62 15.24
C ALA A 168 -2.90 15.83 15.29
N GLU A 169 -3.19 16.43 14.13
CA GLU A 169 -3.92 17.70 14.02
C GLU A 169 -5.37 17.54 13.54
N VAL A 170 -5.84 16.29 13.32
CA VAL A 170 -7.16 16.02 12.77
C VAL A 170 -8.15 15.56 13.84
N THR A 171 -9.43 15.71 13.55
CA THR A 171 -10.55 15.29 14.41
C THR A 171 -10.72 13.76 14.38
N SER A 172 -11.47 13.21 15.36
CA SER A 172 -11.84 11.80 15.34
C SER A 172 -12.75 11.44 14.16
N ALA A 173 -13.58 12.37 13.71
CA ALA A 173 -14.43 12.17 12.52
C ALA A 173 -13.59 12.00 11.25
N GLU A 174 -12.53 12.79 11.05
CA GLU A 174 -11.61 12.63 9.91
C GLU A 174 -10.82 11.32 9.96
N LEU A 175 -10.47 10.83 11.15
CA LEU A 175 -9.85 9.50 11.32
C LEU A 175 -10.84 8.38 10.98
N GLU A 176 -12.11 8.52 11.36
CA GLU A 176 -13.17 7.56 11.05
C GLU A 176 -13.46 7.50 9.55
N GLU A 177 -13.52 8.64 8.87
CA GLU A 177 -13.67 8.71 7.41
C GLU A 177 -12.50 8.02 6.69
N ASP A 178 -11.28 8.28 7.13
CA ASP A 178 -10.07 7.65 6.56
C ASP A 178 -10.08 6.12 6.78
N LEU A 179 -10.43 5.68 7.99
CA LEU A 179 -10.59 4.25 8.31
C LEU A 179 -11.65 3.58 7.43
N HIS A 180 -12.81 4.23 7.26
CA HIS A 180 -13.88 3.71 6.41
C HIS A 180 -13.43 3.57 4.94
N PHE A 181 -12.77 4.59 4.40
CA PHE A 181 -12.19 4.54 3.06
C PHE A 181 -11.22 3.37 2.88
N LEU A 182 -10.31 3.15 3.86
CA LEU A 182 -9.34 2.07 3.83
C LEU A 182 -10.00 0.68 3.86
N GLN A 183 -11.03 0.51 4.69
CA GLN A 183 -11.79 -0.74 4.77
C GLN A 183 -12.54 -1.02 3.46
N LEU A 184 -13.19 -0.01 2.86
CA LEU A 184 -13.86 -0.16 1.56
C LEU A 184 -12.86 -0.51 0.44
N SER A 185 -11.69 0.14 0.43
CA SER A 185 -10.63 -0.13 -0.54
C SER A 185 -10.17 -1.59 -0.45
N TRP A 186 -9.94 -2.09 0.77
CA TRP A 186 -9.58 -3.49 0.99
C TRP A 186 -10.69 -4.47 0.57
N GLN A 187 -11.94 -4.18 0.93
CA GLN A 187 -13.08 -5.01 0.53
C GLN A 187 -13.17 -5.14 -0.99
N LYS A 188 -12.96 -4.04 -1.73
CA LYS A 188 -12.94 -4.04 -3.20
C LYS A 188 -11.80 -4.91 -3.75
N ILE A 189 -10.59 -4.76 -3.22
CA ILE A 189 -9.43 -5.58 -3.60
C ILE A 189 -9.73 -7.07 -3.37
N HIS A 190 -10.22 -7.41 -2.19
CA HIS A 190 -10.53 -8.79 -1.82
C HIS A 190 -11.63 -9.40 -2.69
N GLN A 191 -12.71 -8.67 -2.96
CA GLN A 191 -13.77 -9.13 -3.86
C GLN A 191 -13.28 -9.34 -5.29
N GLN A 192 -12.44 -8.44 -5.80
CA GLN A 192 -11.86 -8.59 -7.15
C GLN A 192 -10.90 -9.77 -7.23
N SER A 193 -10.10 -10.01 -6.19
CA SER A 193 -9.17 -11.15 -6.16
C SER A 193 -9.86 -12.51 -6.27
N GLN A 194 -11.14 -12.60 -5.88
CA GLN A 194 -11.94 -13.82 -5.99
C GLN A 194 -12.63 -13.99 -7.35
N LYS A 195 -12.75 -12.90 -8.12
CA LYS A 195 -13.55 -12.90 -9.37
C LYS A 195 -12.70 -12.85 -10.62
N LEU A 196 -11.55 -12.20 -10.56
CA LEU A 196 -10.72 -11.96 -11.74
C LEU A 196 -9.75 -13.12 -12.00
N PRO A 197 -9.50 -13.45 -13.28
CA PRO A 197 -8.45 -14.40 -13.63
C PRO A 197 -7.07 -13.81 -13.36
N THR A 198 -6.08 -14.66 -13.07
CA THR A 198 -4.68 -14.28 -12.90
C THR A 198 -3.95 -14.25 -14.26
N PRO A 199 -3.07 -13.25 -14.52
CA PRO A 199 -2.76 -12.11 -13.68
C PRO A 199 -3.79 -10.97 -13.81
N ALA A 200 -3.98 -10.18 -12.76
CA ALA A 200 -4.89 -9.01 -12.78
C ALA A 200 -4.42 -7.87 -11.87
N LEU A 201 -4.58 -6.63 -12.31
CA LEU A 201 -4.46 -5.44 -11.48
C LEU A 201 -5.74 -5.28 -10.64
N LEU A 202 -5.62 -5.25 -9.31
CA LEU A 202 -6.74 -5.13 -8.38
C LEU A 202 -6.89 -3.72 -7.79
N HIS A 203 -5.76 -3.06 -7.57
CA HIS A 203 -5.73 -1.69 -7.04
C HIS A 203 -4.56 -0.95 -7.65
N GLN A 204 -4.83 0.26 -8.08
CA GLN A 204 -3.81 1.19 -8.53
C GLN A 204 -3.63 2.24 -7.44
N ASP A 205 -2.40 2.34 -6.93
CA ASP A 205 -2.02 3.45 -6.06
C ASP A 205 -1.89 4.72 -6.90
N LEU A 206 -2.24 5.85 -6.30
CA LEU A 206 -2.36 7.12 -7.01
C LEU A 206 -1.01 7.76 -7.31
#